data_bb63b1a1de2743cdb30e53e953d3ed11
#
_entry.id   bb63b1a1de2743cdb30e53e953d3ed11
#
_cell.length_a   1.000
_cell.length_b   1.000
_cell.length_c   1.000
_cell.angle_alpha   90.00
_cell.angle_beta   90.00
_cell.angle_gamma   90.00
#
_symmetry.space_group_name_H-M   'P 1'
#
loop_
_entity.id
_entity.type
_entity.pdbx_description
1 polymer ?
#
loop_
_entity_poly.entity_id
_entity_poly.type
_entity_poly.pdbx_seq_one_letter_code
_entity_poly.pdbx_strand_id
1 'polypeptide(L)'
;MKFFLLYSGRRSFFFILILLLANLACSSKSNPETDKQGEKDDAGFSLLEKVEIGGVDQWLLARGTSKDKPVLLILHGGPGAGSIGFARYFYEELEKDFVVVNWDQRGAGKSFSFFFPDVTPETYVSDTIEVVRFLKKRFGARKIYLMGHSWGGYIGAIASYRIPSDLYAFIAVGPVVDGEQSVRRSFEYLKRQSSESREVSSELQDLTFDEYMKDRRKWLNLFGLGMFHGKHRADEDRFLGGIMYDSPDYSTWNILTYLPGIWRSSSRIRPYFFQMNLFKQAPSASIPSFYFSGKFDYYNPEEILLKYFAGLDAKDKTFESFDCCAHAPHFESPREFAARMKLIKSSTYK
;
A
#
# COMPACT_ATOMS: atom_id res chain seq x y z
N MET A 1 30.27 -33.36 -20.33
CA MET A 1 30.10 -33.51 -18.87
C MET A 1 29.92 -32.12 -18.25
N LYS A 2 28.72 -31.51 -18.39
CA LYS A 2 28.33 -30.24 -17.74
C LYS A 2 26.80 -30.25 -17.61
N PHE A 3 26.30 -30.97 -16.64
CA PHE A 3 24.94 -30.87 -16.10
C PHE A 3 25.11 -30.90 -14.59
N PHE A 4 24.90 -29.81 -13.94
CA PHE A 4 24.55 -29.70 -12.51
C PHE A 4 24.80 -28.24 -12.09
N LEU A 5 23.76 -27.41 -12.13
CA LEU A 5 23.61 -26.23 -11.26
C LEU A 5 22.33 -25.44 -11.64
N LEU A 6 21.16 -26.10 -11.55
CA LEU A 6 19.86 -25.44 -11.63
C LEU A 6 18.86 -26.01 -10.61
N TYR A 7 19.28 -26.12 -9.32
CA TYR A 7 18.40 -26.73 -8.31
C TYR A 7 18.58 -26.21 -6.89
N SER A 8 18.77 -24.88 -6.69
CA SER A 8 18.82 -24.34 -5.33
C SER A 8 17.57 -23.58 -4.88
N GLY A 9 16.76 -23.05 -5.80
CA GLY A 9 15.57 -22.26 -5.45
C GLY A 9 14.36 -23.08 -4.98
N ARG A 10 14.20 -24.34 -5.45
CA ARG A 10 13.04 -25.18 -5.12
C ARG A 10 13.12 -25.84 -3.73
N ARG A 11 14.30 -26.07 -3.21
CA ARG A 11 14.47 -26.72 -1.89
C ARG A 11 14.15 -25.79 -0.72
N SER A 12 14.46 -24.50 -0.83
CA SER A 12 14.14 -23.51 0.22
C SER A 12 12.63 -23.28 0.34
N PHE A 13 11.91 -23.31 -0.76
CA PHE A 13 10.44 -23.15 -0.75
C PHE A 13 9.72 -24.35 -0.11
N PHE A 14 10.22 -25.57 -0.34
CA PHE A 14 9.70 -26.79 0.26
C PHE A 14 10.00 -26.90 1.77
N PHE A 15 11.17 -26.46 2.22
CA PHE A 15 11.52 -26.45 3.64
C PHE A 15 10.71 -25.45 4.46
N ILE A 16 10.43 -24.27 3.92
CA ILE A 16 9.55 -23.26 4.56
C ILE A 16 8.11 -23.79 4.63
N LEU A 17 7.64 -24.47 3.60
CA LEU A 17 6.30 -25.08 3.58
C LEU A 17 6.18 -26.22 4.59
N ILE A 18 7.21 -27.07 4.78
CA ILE A 18 7.22 -28.17 5.75
C ILE A 18 7.33 -27.65 7.19
N LEU A 19 8.11 -26.61 7.46
CA LEU A 19 8.19 -25.97 8.78
C LEU A 19 6.88 -25.25 9.15
N LEU A 20 6.18 -24.66 8.17
CA LEU A 20 4.83 -24.09 8.36
C LEU A 20 3.78 -25.18 8.64
N LEU A 21 3.84 -26.32 7.96
CA LEU A 21 2.92 -27.44 8.18
C LEU A 21 3.17 -28.17 9.52
N ALA A 22 4.40 -28.24 10.00
CA ALA A 22 4.72 -28.85 11.29
C ALA A 22 4.25 -28.00 12.49
N ASN A 23 4.15 -26.69 12.35
CA ASN A 23 3.58 -25.80 13.37
C ASN A 23 2.03 -25.72 13.30
N LEU A 24 1.40 -26.18 12.22
CA LEU A 24 -0.05 -26.24 12.07
C LEU A 24 -0.72 -27.30 12.96
N ALA A 25 0.04 -28.27 13.46
CA ALA A 25 -0.49 -29.35 14.32
C ALA A 25 -0.70 -28.94 15.79
N CYS A 26 -0.24 -27.75 16.22
CA CYS A 26 -0.26 -27.33 17.63
C CYS A 26 -0.95 -26.01 17.96
N SER A 27 -1.63 -25.35 17.02
CA SER A 27 -2.40 -24.15 17.35
C SER A 27 -3.71 -24.09 16.54
N SER A 28 -4.77 -24.56 17.12
CA SER A 28 -6.13 -24.28 16.65
C SER A 28 -6.44 -22.80 16.94
N LYS A 29 -5.98 -21.88 16.07
CA LYS A 29 -6.57 -20.55 16.03
C LYS A 29 -8.00 -20.72 15.50
N SER A 30 -8.98 -20.47 16.34
CA SER A 30 -10.39 -20.43 15.96
C SER A 30 -10.59 -19.55 14.74
N ASN A 31 -11.28 -20.05 13.76
CA ASN A 31 -11.62 -19.37 12.51
C ASN A 31 -12.70 -18.30 12.81
N PRO A 32 -12.46 -17.01 12.71
CA PRO A 32 -13.51 -16.02 12.89
C PRO A 32 -14.19 -15.74 11.53
N GLU A 33 -14.89 -16.73 10.99
CA GLU A 33 -15.82 -16.54 9.86
C GLU A 33 -17.24 -16.17 10.29
N THR A 34 -17.44 -15.79 11.54
CA THR A 34 -18.75 -15.34 12.01
C THR A 34 -18.74 -13.81 12.10
N ASP A 35 -19.76 -13.17 11.53
CA ASP A 35 -20.16 -11.77 11.73
C ASP A 35 -20.09 -11.39 13.22
N LYS A 36 -18.93 -10.99 13.70
CA LYS A 36 -18.82 -10.38 15.01
C LYS A 36 -19.16 -8.90 14.87
N GLN A 37 -20.45 -8.59 15.04
CA GLN A 37 -20.89 -7.22 15.28
C GLN A 37 -20.16 -6.69 16.51
N GLY A 38 -19.19 -5.77 16.26
CA GLY A 38 -18.76 -4.78 17.22
C GLY A 38 -18.24 -5.30 18.56
N GLU A 39 -17.17 -6.10 18.60
CA GLU A 39 -16.39 -6.24 19.83
C GLU A 39 -15.81 -4.85 20.20
N LYS A 40 -16.14 -4.36 21.40
CA LYS A 40 -15.44 -3.22 21.99
C LYS A 40 -14.09 -3.72 22.44
N ASP A 41 -13.05 -3.36 21.70
CA ASP A 41 -11.70 -3.31 22.22
C ASP A 41 -11.65 -2.20 23.30
N ASP A 42 -10.77 -2.28 24.28
CA ASP A 42 -10.55 -1.22 25.30
C ASP A 42 -10.25 0.15 24.68
N ALA A 43 -9.97 0.21 23.37
CA ALA A 43 -9.65 1.41 22.59
C ALA A 43 -10.81 1.93 21.69
N GLY A 44 -12.02 1.32 21.70
CA GLY A 44 -13.11 1.81 20.85
C GLY A 44 -13.93 0.70 20.18
N PHE A 45 -14.06 0.73 18.84
CA PHE A 45 -14.74 -0.31 18.08
C PHE A 45 -13.86 -0.88 16.97
N SER A 46 -14.14 -2.12 16.57
CA SER A 46 -13.57 -2.82 15.45
C SER A 46 -14.68 -3.50 14.65
N LEU A 47 -14.73 -3.30 13.35
CA LEU A 47 -15.75 -3.84 12.47
C LEU A 47 -15.09 -4.41 11.23
N LEU A 48 -15.09 -5.74 11.09
CA LEU A 48 -14.56 -6.45 9.94
C LEU A 48 -15.75 -6.93 9.11
N GLU A 49 -15.88 -6.38 7.91
CA GLU A 49 -17.02 -6.67 7.02
C GLU A 49 -16.55 -7.16 5.66
N LYS A 50 -17.29 -8.13 5.12
CA LYS A 50 -17.19 -8.58 3.74
C LYS A 50 -18.31 -7.92 2.93
N VAL A 51 -17.94 -7.21 1.87
CA VAL A 51 -18.84 -6.39 1.06
C VAL A 51 -18.63 -6.71 -0.41
N GLU A 52 -19.71 -6.82 -1.18
CA GLU A 52 -19.63 -6.92 -2.63
C GLU A 52 -19.31 -5.55 -3.22
N ILE A 53 -18.15 -5.44 -3.89
CA ILE A 53 -17.65 -4.24 -4.57
C ILE A 53 -17.21 -4.64 -5.97
N GLY A 54 -17.73 -3.96 -6.99
CA GLY A 54 -17.41 -4.27 -8.39
C GLY A 54 -17.71 -5.72 -8.76
N GLY A 55 -18.78 -6.30 -8.18
CA GLY A 55 -19.26 -7.66 -8.44
C GLY A 55 -18.40 -8.77 -7.81
N VAL A 56 -17.51 -8.45 -6.86
CA VAL A 56 -16.72 -9.44 -6.12
C VAL A 56 -16.68 -9.11 -4.63
N ASP A 57 -16.62 -10.15 -3.79
CA ASP A 57 -16.49 -10.00 -2.34
C ASP A 57 -15.14 -9.41 -1.97
N GLN A 58 -15.15 -8.32 -1.21
CA GLN A 58 -13.95 -7.65 -0.71
C GLN A 58 -14.10 -7.34 0.78
N TRP A 59 -12.98 -7.26 1.50
CA TRP A 59 -12.99 -7.09 2.94
C TRP A 59 -12.54 -5.69 3.34
N LEU A 60 -13.27 -5.14 4.31
CA LEU A 60 -12.96 -3.86 4.95
C LEU A 60 -12.87 -4.06 6.46
N LEU A 61 -11.86 -3.43 7.07
CA LEU A 61 -11.73 -3.34 8.52
C LEU A 61 -11.85 -1.87 8.93
N ALA A 62 -12.91 -1.51 9.63
CA ALA A 62 -13.12 -0.19 10.20
C ALA A 62 -12.81 -0.20 11.69
N ARG A 63 -11.93 0.71 12.13
CA ARG A 63 -11.51 0.84 13.53
C ARG A 63 -11.50 2.30 13.97
N GLY A 64 -11.69 2.54 15.24
CA GLY A 64 -11.63 3.89 15.81
C GLY A 64 -12.18 3.95 17.24
N THR A 65 -11.89 5.04 17.94
CA THR A 65 -12.36 5.24 19.32
C THR A 65 -13.83 5.69 19.40
N SER A 66 -14.42 6.19 18.29
CA SER A 66 -15.85 6.51 18.17
C SER A 66 -16.28 6.43 16.71
N LYS A 67 -17.51 5.98 16.46
CA LYS A 67 -18.15 5.93 15.14
C LYS A 67 -18.55 7.33 14.61
N ASP A 68 -18.57 8.35 15.48
CA ASP A 68 -18.92 9.73 15.13
C ASP A 68 -17.75 10.51 14.52
N LYS A 69 -16.55 9.92 14.51
CA LYS A 69 -15.38 10.54 13.88
C LYS A 69 -15.45 10.48 12.36
N PRO A 70 -14.78 11.43 11.66
CA PRO A 70 -14.73 11.37 10.21
C PRO A 70 -14.07 10.09 9.72
N VAL A 71 -14.62 9.53 8.65
CA VAL A 71 -14.11 8.31 8.03
C VAL A 71 -12.87 8.61 7.19
N LEU A 72 -11.82 7.81 7.36
CA LEU A 72 -10.61 7.80 6.56
C LEU A 72 -10.47 6.45 5.86
N LEU A 73 -10.68 6.42 4.55
CA LEU A 73 -10.42 5.23 3.73
C LEU A 73 -8.95 5.17 3.31
N ILE A 74 -8.29 4.04 3.57
CA ILE A 74 -6.91 3.77 3.19
C ILE A 74 -6.86 2.81 2.02
N LEU A 75 -6.23 3.26 0.93
CA LEU A 75 -5.93 2.48 -0.26
C LEU A 75 -4.49 1.99 -0.18
N HIS A 76 -4.31 0.68 -0.03
CA HIS A 76 -2.97 0.08 0.09
C HIS A 76 -2.19 0.10 -1.24
N GLY A 77 -0.88 -0.09 -1.13
CA GLY A 77 0.05 -0.18 -2.25
C GLY A 77 0.08 -1.57 -2.93
N GLY A 78 1.06 -1.77 -3.75
CA GLY A 78 1.29 -3.00 -4.51
C GLY A 78 1.18 -2.79 -6.02
N PRO A 79 0.08 -3.19 -6.73
CA PRO A 79 -1.20 -3.74 -6.24
C PRO A 79 -1.07 -5.09 -5.53
N GLY A 80 -2.07 -5.39 -4.69
CA GLY A 80 -2.19 -6.68 -4.01
C GLY A 80 -1.57 -6.78 -2.62
N ALA A 81 -0.93 -5.72 -2.10
CA ALA A 81 -0.35 -5.69 -0.75
C ALA A 81 -1.41 -5.29 0.30
N GLY A 82 -2.36 -6.19 0.60
CA GLY A 82 -3.45 -5.94 1.54
C GLY A 82 -2.98 -5.34 2.87
N SER A 83 -3.79 -4.45 3.46
CA SER A 83 -3.39 -3.65 4.63
C SER A 83 -4.12 -4.01 5.93
N ILE A 84 -5.15 -4.83 5.89
CA ILE A 84 -5.94 -5.21 7.08
C ILE A 84 -5.03 -5.84 8.15
N GLY A 85 -4.10 -6.72 7.77
CA GLY A 85 -3.17 -7.36 8.71
C GLY A 85 -2.19 -6.41 9.39
N PHE A 86 -2.03 -5.20 8.90
CA PHE A 86 -1.14 -4.18 9.44
C PHE A 86 -1.88 -3.07 10.18
N ALA A 87 -3.20 -3.03 10.12
CA ALA A 87 -4.03 -1.93 10.57
C ALA A 87 -3.78 -1.56 12.04
N ARG A 88 -3.79 -2.56 12.93
CA ARG A 88 -3.61 -2.36 14.38
C ARG A 88 -2.25 -1.81 14.75
N TYR A 89 -1.22 -2.17 14.00
CA TYR A 89 0.15 -1.77 14.30
C TYR A 89 0.49 -0.36 13.82
N PHE A 90 0.09 -0.01 12.58
CA PHE A 90 0.53 1.25 11.96
C PHE A 90 -0.47 2.39 12.07
N TYR A 91 -1.75 2.09 12.28
CA TYR A 91 -2.80 3.12 12.20
C TYR A 91 -3.50 3.41 13.53
N GLU A 92 -3.05 2.81 14.64
CA GLU A 92 -3.61 3.05 15.99
C GLU A 92 -3.66 4.55 16.35
N GLU A 93 -2.61 5.30 16.03
CA GLU A 93 -2.56 6.74 16.28
C GLU A 93 -3.63 7.52 15.49
N LEU A 94 -3.94 7.08 14.25
CA LEU A 94 -4.99 7.68 13.44
C LEU A 94 -6.40 7.37 13.98
N GLU A 95 -6.59 6.23 14.63
CA GLU A 95 -7.88 5.80 15.20
C GLU A 95 -8.37 6.76 16.31
N LYS A 96 -7.46 7.56 16.90
CA LYS A 96 -7.79 8.60 17.85
C LYS A 96 -8.57 9.76 17.23
N ASP A 97 -8.39 10.01 15.94
CA ASP A 97 -8.96 11.14 15.22
C ASP A 97 -9.94 10.75 14.11
N PHE A 98 -9.91 9.51 13.63
CA PHE A 98 -10.70 9.03 12.51
C PHE A 98 -11.36 7.68 12.82
N VAL A 99 -12.40 7.36 12.05
CA VAL A 99 -12.77 5.98 11.74
C VAL A 99 -11.84 5.54 10.60
N VAL A 100 -10.81 4.78 10.93
CA VAL A 100 -9.83 4.31 9.94
C VAL A 100 -10.34 3.04 9.28
N VAL A 101 -10.51 3.08 7.97
CA VAL A 101 -10.99 1.95 7.18
C VAL A 101 -9.86 1.44 6.30
N ASN A 102 -9.35 0.25 6.63
CA ASN A 102 -8.42 -0.50 5.80
C ASN A 102 -9.21 -1.41 4.87
N TRP A 103 -8.97 -1.28 3.58
CA TRP A 103 -9.62 -2.08 2.56
C TRP A 103 -8.59 -2.98 1.88
N ASP A 104 -8.76 -4.30 2.01
CA ASP A 104 -8.05 -5.26 1.16
C ASP A 104 -8.73 -5.26 -0.21
N GLN A 105 -8.11 -4.59 -1.17
CA GLN A 105 -8.61 -4.48 -2.54
C GLN A 105 -8.72 -5.87 -3.18
N ARG A 106 -9.52 -5.99 -4.24
CA ARG A 106 -9.70 -7.25 -4.96
C ARG A 106 -8.39 -7.99 -5.21
N GLY A 107 -8.35 -9.27 -4.87
CA GLY A 107 -7.17 -10.12 -5.01
C GLY A 107 -6.10 -9.96 -3.94
N ALA A 108 -6.27 -9.06 -2.97
CA ALA A 108 -5.33 -8.77 -1.89
C ALA A 108 -5.80 -9.35 -0.55
N GLY A 109 -4.88 -9.80 0.30
CA GLY A 109 -5.13 -10.16 1.69
C GLY A 109 -6.35 -11.05 1.89
N LYS A 110 -7.34 -10.58 2.66
CA LYS A 110 -8.62 -11.28 2.89
C LYS A 110 -9.49 -11.36 1.62
N SER A 111 -9.33 -10.42 0.69
CA SER A 111 -10.05 -10.38 -0.59
C SER A 111 -9.38 -11.24 -1.68
N PHE A 112 -8.42 -12.08 -1.30
CA PHE A 112 -7.79 -13.02 -2.23
C PHE A 112 -8.80 -14.03 -2.76
N SER A 113 -8.79 -14.27 -4.08
CA SER A 113 -9.58 -15.31 -4.74
C SER A 113 -8.76 -16.01 -5.80
N PHE A 114 -8.94 -17.32 -5.95
CA PHE A 114 -8.41 -18.09 -7.08
C PHE A 114 -9.07 -17.70 -8.40
N PHE A 115 -10.34 -17.32 -8.35
CA PHE A 115 -11.10 -16.83 -9.50
C PHE A 115 -10.97 -15.30 -9.55
N PHE A 116 -9.88 -14.86 -10.16
CA PHE A 116 -9.58 -13.44 -10.28
C PHE A 116 -9.81 -13.02 -11.73
N PRO A 117 -10.84 -12.20 -12.00
CA PRO A 117 -11.15 -11.76 -13.37
C PRO A 117 -10.01 -10.88 -13.94
N ASP A 118 -10.07 -10.65 -15.23
CA ASP A 118 -9.20 -9.65 -15.86
C ASP A 118 -9.54 -8.27 -15.31
N VAL A 119 -8.50 -7.55 -14.92
CA VAL A 119 -8.62 -6.24 -14.28
C VAL A 119 -7.67 -5.24 -14.94
N THR A 120 -8.07 -3.99 -14.92
CA THR A 120 -7.28 -2.84 -15.35
C THR A 120 -7.16 -1.85 -14.19
N PRO A 121 -6.31 -0.83 -14.28
CA PRO A 121 -6.30 0.25 -13.29
C PRO A 121 -7.66 0.90 -13.11
N GLU A 122 -8.46 1.01 -14.17
CA GLU A 122 -9.81 1.55 -14.14
C GLU A 122 -10.76 0.72 -13.25
N THR A 123 -10.61 -0.60 -13.23
CA THR A 123 -11.39 -1.48 -12.34
C THR A 123 -11.20 -1.07 -10.87
N TYR A 124 -9.96 -0.83 -10.45
CA TYR A 124 -9.65 -0.42 -9.07
C TYR A 124 -10.09 1.02 -8.74
N VAL A 125 -10.07 1.92 -9.74
CA VAL A 125 -10.62 3.26 -9.58
C VAL A 125 -12.14 3.19 -9.38
N SER A 126 -12.84 2.38 -10.17
CA SER A 126 -14.29 2.16 -10.03
C SER A 126 -14.65 1.54 -8.69
N ASP A 127 -13.90 0.54 -8.25
CA ASP A 127 -14.06 -0.07 -6.92
C ASP A 127 -13.84 0.97 -5.81
N THR A 128 -12.81 1.82 -5.93
CA THR A 128 -12.55 2.89 -4.95
C THR A 128 -13.75 3.83 -4.83
N ILE A 129 -14.35 4.23 -5.94
CA ILE A 129 -15.53 5.08 -5.96
C ILE A 129 -16.72 4.39 -5.29
N GLU A 130 -16.90 3.10 -5.53
CA GLU A 130 -17.97 2.31 -4.93
C GLU A 130 -17.76 2.16 -3.42
N VAL A 131 -16.54 1.87 -2.95
CA VAL A 131 -16.19 1.81 -1.52
C VAL A 131 -16.44 3.16 -0.84
N VAL A 132 -16.06 4.28 -1.46
CA VAL A 132 -16.35 5.62 -0.91
C VAL A 132 -17.85 5.80 -0.69
N ARG A 133 -18.68 5.47 -1.68
CA ARG A 133 -20.15 5.58 -1.59
C ARG A 133 -20.72 4.62 -0.54
N PHE A 134 -20.23 3.39 -0.48
CA PHE A 134 -20.60 2.41 0.53
C PHE A 134 -20.31 2.96 1.95
N LEU A 135 -19.10 3.46 2.20
CA LEU A 135 -18.71 3.98 3.50
C LEU A 135 -19.51 5.22 3.92
N LYS A 136 -19.79 6.13 2.98
CA LYS A 136 -20.68 7.27 3.24
C LYS A 136 -22.04 6.81 3.75
N LYS A 137 -22.65 5.83 3.10
CA LYS A 137 -23.93 5.25 3.51
C LYS A 137 -23.81 4.51 4.86
N ARG A 138 -22.77 3.71 5.01
CA ARG A 138 -22.52 2.84 6.18
C ARG A 138 -22.35 3.62 7.48
N PHE A 139 -21.68 4.78 7.41
CA PHE A 139 -21.42 5.65 8.56
C PHE A 139 -22.28 6.92 8.59
N GLY A 140 -23.24 7.08 7.69
CA GLY A 140 -24.05 8.30 7.59
C GLY A 140 -23.22 9.56 7.29
N ALA A 141 -22.06 9.41 6.66
CA ALA A 141 -21.11 10.49 6.44
C ALA A 141 -21.48 11.28 5.16
N ARG A 142 -21.46 12.62 5.26
CA ARG A 142 -21.63 13.48 4.08
C ARG A 142 -20.46 13.37 3.12
N LYS A 143 -19.24 13.34 3.65
CA LYS A 143 -17.97 13.18 2.94
C LYS A 143 -17.03 12.30 3.75
N ILE A 144 -15.97 11.78 3.12
CA ILE A 144 -14.91 11.04 3.82
C ILE A 144 -13.53 11.57 3.43
N TYR A 145 -12.50 11.15 4.14
CA TYR A 145 -11.10 11.32 3.75
C TYR A 145 -10.65 10.12 2.93
N LEU A 146 -9.87 10.37 1.89
CA LEU A 146 -9.27 9.34 1.05
C LEU A 146 -7.74 9.43 1.13
N MET A 147 -7.09 8.38 1.63
CA MET A 147 -5.64 8.26 1.66
C MET A 147 -5.20 7.10 0.76
N GLY A 148 -4.17 7.32 -0.05
CA GLY A 148 -3.61 6.27 -0.89
C GLY A 148 -2.09 6.21 -0.81
N HIS A 149 -1.55 5.00 -0.60
CA HIS A 149 -0.11 4.74 -0.61
C HIS A 149 0.32 4.10 -1.94
N SER A 150 1.39 4.62 -2.55
CA SER A 150 2.00 4.02 -3.75
C SER A 150 0.99 3.83 -4.90
N TRP A 151 0.70 2.58 -5.29
CA TRP A 151 -0.40 2.21 -6.17
C TRP A 151 -1.74 2.80 -5.73
N GLY A 152 -2.06 2.70 -4.42
CA GLY A 152 -3.25 3.30 -3.83
C GLY A 152 -3.29 4.82 -4.01
N GLY A 153 -2.12 5.48 -4.00
CA GLY A 153 -1.99 6.91 -4.30
C GLY A 153 -2.36 7.26 -5.75
N TYR A 154 -1.97 6.39 -6.69
CA TYR A 154 -2.34 6.55 -8.10
C TYR A 154 -3.85 6.41 -8.32
N ILE A 155 -4.45 5.29 -7.89
CA ILE A 155 -5.91 5.10 -8.08
C ILE A 155 -6.73 6.10 -7.28
N GLY A 156 -6.25 6.47 -6.07
CA GLY A 156 -6.89 7.48 -5.22
C GLY A 156 -6.88 8.88 -5.83
N ALA A 157 -5.79 9.28 -6.49
CA ALA A 157 -5.71 10.55 -7.21
C ALA A 157 -6.78 10.63 -8.34
N ILE A 158 -6.91 9.56 -9.13
CA ILE A 158 -7.92 9.51 -10.21
C ILE A 158 -9.34 9.48 -9.63
N ALA A 159 -9.57 8.70 -8.56
CA ALA A 159 -10.88 8.66 -7.90
C ALA A 159 -11.24 10.04 -7.31
N SER A 160 -10.31 10.71 -6.62
CA SER A 160 -10.55 12.06 -6.05
C SER A 160 -10.85 13.13 -7.11
N TYR A 161 -10.20 13.02 -8.26
CA TYR A 161 -10.49 13.87 -9.43
C TYR A 161 -11.93 13.68 -9.94
N ARG A 162 -12.46 12.44 -9.88
CA ARG A 162 -13.80 12.10 -10.41
C ARG A 162 -14.94 12.35 -9.44
N ILE A 163 -14.71 12.21 -8.13
CA ILE A 163 -15.76 12.34 -7.10
C ILE A 163 -15.40 13.36 -6.00
N PRO A 164 -14.97 14.58 -6.35
CA PRO A 164 -14.52 15.56 -5.36
C PRO A 164 -15.62 15.94 -4.35
N SER A 165 -16.90 15.88 -4.74
CA SER A 165 -18.02 16.18 -3.86
C SER A 165 -18.19 15.18 -2.71
N ASP A 166 -17.62 13.98 -2.81
CA ASP A 166 -17.72 12.92 -1.82
C ASP A 166 -16.57 12.95 -0.79
N LEU A 167 -15.58 13.81 -0.99
CA LEU A 167 -14.35 13.83 -0.21
C LEU A 167 -14.14 15.16 0.53
N TYR A 168 -13.64 15.10 1.77
CA TYR A 168 -13.11 16.25 2.50
C TYR A 168 -11.73 16.64 1.98
N ALA A 169 -10.85 15.65 1.79
CA ALA A 169 -9.52 15.82 1.26
C ALA A 169 -8.99 14.50 0.66
N PHE A 170 -7.98 14.61 -0.20
CA PHE A 170 -7.19 13.50 -0.69
C PHE A 170 -5.76 13.58 -0.14
N ILE A 171 -5.23 12.44 0.32
CA ILE A 171 -3.88 12.31 0.86
C ILE A 171 -3.13 11.24 0.06
N ALA A 172 -2.07 11.63 -0.64
CA ALA A 172 -1.20 10.74 -1.39
C ALA A 172 0.12 10.53 -0.64
N VAL A 173 0.51 9.28 -0.44
CA VAL A 173 1.75 8.91 0.25
C VAL A 173 2.62 8.12 -0.73
N GLY A 174 3.76 8.67 -1.17
CA GLY A 174 4.64 8.07 -2.15
C GLY A 174 3.91 7.57 -3.42
N PRO A 175 3.00 8.35 -4.03
CA PRO A 175 2.15 7.86 -5.12
C PRO A 175 2.94 7.51 -6.38
N VAL A 176 2.46 6.54 -7.15
CA VAL A 176 2.92 6.37 -8.53
C VAL A 176 2.39 7.54 -9.37
N VAL A 177 3.25 8.47 -9.72
CA VAL A 177 2.90 9.64 -10.54
C VAL A 177 3.05 9.35 -12.03
N ASP A 178 4.20 8.78 -12.40
CA ASP A 178 4.54 8.37 -13.75
C ASP A 178 5.32 7.06 -13.65
N GLY A 179 4.71 5.97 -14.10
CA GLY A 179 5.27 4.63 -13.93
C GLY A 179 6.60 4.45 -14.67
N GLU A 180 6.71 4.98 -15.88
CA GLU A 180 7.94 4.88 -16.67
C GLU A 180 9.07 5.71 -16.07
N GLN A 181 8.82 6.99 -15.77
CA GLN A 181 9.82 7.86 -15.17
C GLN A 181 10.28 7.36 -13.81
N SER A 182 9.38 6.85 -12.96
CA SER A 182 9.72 6.30 -11.64
C SER A 182 10.75 5.18 -11.75
N VAL A 183 10.56 4.25 -12.69
CA VAL A 183 11.49 3.13 -12.88
C VAL A 183 12.84 3.59 -13.47
N ARG A 184 12.81 4.44 -14.49
CA ARG A 184 14.03 4.95 -15.12
C ARG A 184 14.90 5.73 -14.15
N ARG A 185 14.30 6.64 -13.37
CA ARG A 185 15.03 7.44 -12.37
C ARG A 185 15.61 6.60 -11.24
N SER A 186 14.86 5.60 -10.76
CA SER A 186 15.39 4.66 -9.78
C SER A 186 16.59 3.89 -10.31
N PHE A 187 16.50 3.39 -11.54
CA PHE A 187 17.60 2.66 -12.20
C PHE A 187 18.84 3.54 -12.41
N GLU A 188 18.65 4.77 -12.92
CA GLU A 188 19.72 5.75 -13.09
C GLU A 188 20.43 6.07 -11.77
N TYR A 189 19.65 6.21 -10.69
CA TYR A 189 20.20 6.44 -9.35
C TYR A 189 21.07 5.26 -8.89
N LEU A 190 20.59 4.02 -9.02
CA LEU A 190 21.33 2.82 -8.63
C LEU A 190 22.64 2.68 -9.45
N LYS A 191 22.60 2.98 -10.73
CA LYS A 191 23.81 2.96 -11.59
C LYS A 191 24.84 4.01 -11.16
N ARG A 192 24.43 5.21 -10.75
CA ARG A 192 25.34 6.22 -10.20
C ARG A 192 25.97 5.75 -8.90
N GLN A 193 25.15 5.28 -7.95
CA GLN A 193 25.65 4.79 -6.67
C GLN A 193 26.64 3.63 -6.83
N SER A 194 26.43 2.74 -7.80
CA SER A 194 27.34 1.64 -8.10
C SER A 194 28.70 2.10 -8.65
N SER A 195 28.75 3.26 -9.31
CA SER A 195 30.01 3.84 -9.83
C SER A 195 30.82 4.59 -8.76
N GLU A 196 30.15 5.07 -7.70
CA GLU A 196 30.75 5.84 -6.62
C GLU A 196 31.24 4.99 -5.45
N SER A 197 30.70 3.78 -5.27
CA SER A 197 31.05 2.87 -4.17
C SER A 197 31.93 1.72 -4.64
N ARG A 198 33.12 1.57 -4.05
CA ARG A 198 34.04 0.44 -4.30
C ARG A 198 33.56 -0.90 -3.72
N GLU A 199 32.60 -0.86 -2.79
CA GLU A 199 32.07 -2.04 -2.08
C GLU A 199 30.87 -2.68 -2.80
N VAL A 200 30.34 -2.01 -3.82
CA VAL A 200 29.16 -2.50 -4.54
C VAL A 200 29.61 -3.54 -5.58
N SER A 201 28.98 -4.69 -5.51
CA SER A 201 29.29 -5.86 -6.34
C SER A 201 29.29 -5.54 -7.83
N SER A 202 30.15 -6.24 -8.60
CA SER A 202 30.19 -6.20 -10.06
C SER A 202 28.81 -6.44 -10.72
N GLU A 203 27.92 -7.17 -10.03
CA GLU A 203 26.53 -7.41 -10.45
C GLU A 203 25.75 -6.12 -10.77
N LEU A 204 26.01 -5.02 -10.02
CA LEU A 204 25.33 -3.75 -10.27
C LEU A 204 25.94 -2.95 -11.42
N GLN A 205 27.25 -3.10 -11.64
CA GLN A 205 27.89 -2.44 -12.78
C GLN A 205 27.36 -2.99 -14.11
N ASP A 206 27.11 -4.29 -14.18
CA ASP A 206 26.61 -4.99 -15.36
C ASP A 206 25.07 -5.03 -15.40
N LEU A 207 24.36 -4.54 -14.36
CA LEU A 207 22.91 -4.59 -14.28
C LEU A 207 22.25 -3.88 -15.45
N THR A 208 21.49 -4.64 -16.23
CA THR A 208 20.66 -4.12 -17.32
C THR A 208 19.31 -3.62 -16.79
N PHE A 209 18.66 -2.74 -17.57
CA PHE A 209 17.33 -2.25 -17.21
C PHE A 209 16.29 -3.38 -17.12
N ASP A 210 16.38 -4.39 -17.99
CA ASP A 210 15.49 -5.54 -18.00
C ASP A 210 15.65 -6.43 -16.74
N GLU A 211 16.89 -6.61 -16.28
CA GLU A 211 17.17 -7.34 -15.03
C GLU A 211 16.68 -6.56 -13.81
N TYR A 212 16.87 -5.24 -13.81
CA TYR A 212 16.30 -4.37 -12.77
C TYR A 212 14.78 -4.50 -12.70
N MET A 213 14.10 -4.52 -13.84
CA MET A 213 12.65 -4.67 -13.92
C MET A 213 12.13 -6.01 -13.43
N LYS A 214 12.92 -7.07 -13.46
CA LYS A 214 12.52 -8.40 -12.96
C LYS A 214 12.36 -8.44 -11.45
N ASP A 215 13.23 -7.76 -10.70
CA ASP A 215 13.16 -7.69 -9.23
C ASP A 215 13.69 -6.33 -8.73
N ARG A 216 12.95 -5.27 -9.05
CA ARG A 216 13.23 -3.91 -8.62
C ARG A 216 13.40 -3.78 -7.10
N ARG A 217 12.59 -4.53 -6.33
CA ARG A 217 12.67 -4.54 -4.87
C ARG A 217 14.02 -5.05 -4.37
N LYS A 218 14.56 -6.12 -4.96
CA LYS A 218 15.89 -6.66 -4.61
C LYS A 218 16.94 -5.55 -4.69
N TRP A 219 16.96 -4.84 -5.81
CA TRP A 219 18.00 -3.86 -6.09
C TRP A 219 17.89 -2.60 -5.22
N LEU A 220 16.69 -2.10 -4.97
CA LEU A 220 16.48 -0.96 -4.08
C LEU A 220 16.82 -1.31 -2.62
N ASN A 221 16.40 -2.47 -2.13
CA ASN A 221 16.73 -2.92 -0.77
C ASN A 221 18.23 -3.15 -0.54
N LEU A 222 19.00 -3.44 -1.59
CA LEU A 222 20.45 -3.58 -1.47
C LEU A 222 21.12 -2.30 -0.95
N PHE A 223 20.53 -1.14 -1.24
CA PHE A 223 20.97 0.18 -0.76
C PHE A 223 20.13 0.71 0.42
N GLY A 224 19.29 -0.11 1.04
CA GLY A 224 18.38 0.35 2.10
C GLY A 224 17.34 1.38 1.62
N LEU A 225 16.95 1.30 0.34
CA LEU A 225 15.99 2.17 -0.34
C LEU A 225 14.68 1.43 -0.65
N GLY A 226 14.34 0.45 0.17
CA GLY A 226 13.13 -0.35 0.04
C GLY A 226 11.89 0.35 0.58
N MET A 227 11.05 -0.43 1.27
CA MET A 227 9.87 0.10 1.95
C MET A 227 10.27 1.02 3.12
N PHE A 228 11.36 0.67 3.82
CA PHE A 228 11.91 1.38 4.97
C PHE A 228 13.33 1.83 4.70
N HIS A 229 13.66 3.07 5.07
CA HIS A 229 15.01 3.60 4.93
C HIS A 229 16.02 2.81 5.79
N GLY A 230 17.16 2.47 5.18
CA GLY A 230 18.26 1.79 5.86
C GLY A 230 18.01 0.31 6.21
N LYS A 231 16.85 -0.27 5.88
CA LYS A 231 16.58 -1.69 6.12
C LYS A 231 16.88 -2.54 4.89
N HIS A 232 17.48 -3.71 5.14
CA HIS A 232 17.62 -4.75 4.10
C HIS A 232 16.33 -5.56 3.96
N ARG A 233 16.14 -6.16 2.78
CA ARG A 233 14.94 -6.93 2.43
C ARG A 233 14.56 -7.99 3.46
N ALA A 234 15.54 -8.74 3.97
CA ALA A 234 15.28 -9.80 4.95
C ALA A 234 14.75 -9.27 6.29
N ASP A 235 15.18 -8.08 6.69
CA ASP A 235 14.73 -7.43 7.92
C ASP A 235 13.34 -6.83 7.73
N GLU A 236 13.07 -6.23 6.57
CA GLU A 236 11.72 -5.78 6.20
C GLU A 236 10.73 -6.94 6.19
N ASP A 237 11.09 -8.04 5.50
CA ASP A 237 10.21 -9.21 5.36
C ASP A 237 9.94 -9.88 6.71
N ARG A 238 10.96 -9.94 7.59
CA ARG A 238 10.81 -10.46 8.95
C ARG A 238 9.91 -9.57 9.80
N PHE A 239 10.13 -8.27 9.76
CA PHE A 239 9.37 -7.29 10.52
C PHE A 239 7.89 -7.27 10.10
N LEU A 240 7.62 -7.10 8.81
CA LEU A 240 6.25 -7.08 8.29
C LEU A 240 5.56 -8.44 8.44
N GLY A 241 6.30 -9.54 8.22
CA GLY A 241 5.80 -10.89 8.43
C GLY A 241 5.41 -11.17 9.87
N GLY A 242 6.18 -10.67 10.84
CA GLY A 242 5.88 -10.76 12.27
C GLY A 242 4.57 -10.04 12.62
N ILE A 243 4.43 -8.78 12.20
CA ILE A 243 3.19 -7.99 12.42
C ILE A 243 1.98 -8.71 11.83
N MET A 244 2.10 -9.22 10.61
CA MET A 244 1.00 -9.90 9.93
C MET A 244 0.64 -11.23 10.63
N TYR A 245 1.65 -11.96 11.15
CA TYR A 245 1.45 -13.20 11.89
C TYR A 245 0.75 -12.97 13.24
N ASP A 246 1.08 -11.88 13.94
CA ASP A 246 0.49 -11.51 15.23
C ASP A 246 -0.87 -10.83 15.08
N SER A 247 -1.25 -10.43 13.87
CA SER A 247 -2.53 -9.77 13.61
C SER A 247 -3.71 -10.73 13.85
N PRO A 248 -4.70 -10.35 14.68
CA PRO A 248 -5.92 -11.13 14.84
C PRO A 248 -6.86 -11.05 13.63
N ASP A 249 -6.63 -10.09 12.74
CA ASP A 249 -7.50 -9.83 11.59
C ASP A 249 -7.13 -10.68 10.37
N TYR A 250 -5.96 -11.34 10.37
CA TYR A 250 -5.55 -12.31 9.35
C TYR A 250 -5.51 -13.74 9.91
N SER A 251 -6.10 -14.66 9.19
CA SER A 251 -5.95 -16.10 9.42
C SER A 251 -4.63 -16.62 8.81
N THR A 252 -4.23 -17.82 9.19
CA THR A 252 -3.11 -18.53 8.55
C THR A 252 -3.28 -18.59 7.03
N TRP A 253 -4.51 -18.75 6.55
CA TRP A 253 -4.82 -18.76 5.12
C TRP A 253 -4.49 -17.43 4.45
N ASN A 254 -4.85 -16.29 5.07
CA ASN A 254 -4.53 -14.97 4.54
C ASN A 254 -3.02 -14.73 4.46
N ILE A 255 -2.26 -15.24 5.43
CA ILE A 255 -0.79 -15.17 5.43
C ILE A 255 -0.21 -16.00 4.27
N LEU A 256 -0.68 -17.24 4.09
CA LEU A 256 -0.21 -18.11 3.02
C LEU A 256 -0.54 -17.58 1.61
N THR A 257 -1.68 -16.90 1.47
CA THR A 257 -2.13 -16.35 0.20
C THR A 257 -1.65 -14.91 -0.06
N TYR A 258 -0.99 -14.28 0.90
CA TYR A 258 -0.55 -12.88 0.81
C TYR A 258 0.41 -12.62 -0.36
N LEU A 259 1.52 -13.37 -0.43
CA LEU A 259 2.46 -13.25 -1.55
C LEU A 259 1.88 -13.70 -2.90
N PRO A 260 1.15 -14.82 -2.99
CA PRO A 260 0.38 -15.16 -4.17
C PRO A 260 -0.57 -14.04 -4.64
N GLY A 261 -1.25 -13.36 -3.72
CA GLY A 261 -2.13 -12.23 -4.01
C GLY A 261 -1.38 -11.05 -4.62
N ILE A 262 -0.25 -10.65 -4.02
CA ILE A 262 0.63 -9.60 -4.57
C ILE A 262 1.09 -9.97 -5.98
N TRP A 263 1.63 -11.17 -6.16
CA TRP A 263 2.14 -11.62 -7.45
C TRP A 263 1.06 -11.59 -8.53
N ARG A 264 -0.13 -12.09 -8.20
CA ARG A 264 -1.25 -12.17 -9.14
C ARG A 264 -1.78 -10.80 -9.53
N SER A 265 -2.05 -9.94 -8.54
CA SER A 265 -2.53 -8.57 -8.78
C SER A 265 -1.49 -7.75 -9.57
N SER A 266 -0.23 -7.83 -9.17
CA SER A 266 0.86 -7.14 -9.87
C SER A 266 1.04 -7.63 -11.31
N SER A 267 0.92 -8.95 -11.56
CA SER A 267 1.04 -9.52 -12.90
C SER A 267 -0.06 -9.01 -13.85
N ARG A 268 -1.29 -8.82 -13.35
CA ARG A 268 -2.42 -8.28 -14.13
C ARG A 268 -2.27 -6.79 -14.43
N ILE A 269 -1.66 -6.03 -13.53
CA ILE A 269 -1.50 -4.58 -13.68
C ILE A 269 -0.20 -4.20 -14.40
N ARG A 270 0.82 -5.07 -14.39
CA ARG A 270 2.12 -4.83 -15.05
C ARG A 270 2.01 -4.31 -16.50
N PRO A 271 1.11 -4.84 -17.38
CA PRO A 271 0.99 -4.31 -18.75
C PRO A 271 0.61 -2.83 -18.85
N TYR A 272 -0.02 -2.30 -17.80
CA TYR A 272 -0.48 -0.91 -17.75
C TYR A 272 0.49 0.02 -17.03
N PHE A 273 1.54 -0.52 -16.38
CA PHE A 273 2.39 0.26 -15.47
C PHE A 273 3.04 1.47 -16.16
N PHE A 274 3.58 1.30 -17.37
CA PHE A 274 4.20 2.40 -18.13
C PHE A 274 3.19 3.39 -18.73
N GLN A 275 1.90 3.07 -18.67
CA GLN A 275 0.81 3.97 -19.08
C GLN A 275 0.26 4.79 -17.90
N MET A 276 0.67 4.48 -16.67
CA MET A 276 0.27 5.23 -15.47
C MET A 276 0.93 6.61 -15.51
N ASN A 277 0.11 7.65 -15.60
CA ASN A 277 0.60 9.02 -15.70
C ASN A 277 -0.44 10.01 -15.15
N LEU A 278 -0.22 10.47 -13.91
CA LEU A 278 -1.13 11.41 -13.25
C LEU A 278 -1.12 12.81 -13.88
N PHE A 279 -0.05 13.20 -14.58
CA PHE A 279 -0.05 14.47 -15.33
C PHE A 279 -1.18 14.53 -16.37
N LYS A 280 -1.60 13.37 -16.90
CA LYS A 280 -2.66 13.24 -17.89
C LYS A 280 -3.99 12.81 -17.28
N GLN A 281 -3.97 11.96 -16.24
CA GLN A 281 -5.14 11.26 -15.74
C GLN A 281 -5.80 11.96 -14.54
N ALA A 282 -5.06 12.80 -13.82
CA ALA A 282 -5.55 13.64 -12.73
C ALA A 282 -4.79 14.98 -12.72
N PRO A 283 -4.95 15.84 -13.75
CA PRO A 283 -4.16 17.06 -13.91
C PRO A 283 -4.60 18.20 -12.97
N SER A 284 -5.73 18.05 -12.29
CA SER A 284 -6.27 19.05 -11.38
C SER A 284 -6.87 18.42 -10.13
N ALA A 285 -6.98 19.22 -9.06
CA ALA A 285 -7.68 18.84 -7.83
C ALA A 285 -8.55 20.00 -7.35
N SER A 286 -9.84 19.74 -7.20
CA SER A 286 -10.83 20.73 -6.73
C SER A 286 -11.12 20.63 -5.23
N ILE A 287 -10.44 19.72 -4.52
CA ILE A 287 -10.50 19.54 -3.07
C ILE A 287 -9.10 19.70 -2.47
N PRO A 288 -8.99 20.00 -1.16
CA PRO A 288 -7.70 19.98 -0.47
C PRO A 288 -6.93 18.69 -0.73
N SER A 289 -5.69 18.80 -1.20
CA SER A 289 -4.91 17.65 -1.61
C SER A 289 -3.49 17.72 -1.04
N PHE A 290 -3.10 16.65 -0.34
CA PHE A 290 -1.85 16.56 0.42
C PHE A 290 -0.98 15.46 -0.18
N TYR A 291 0.29 15.79 -0.43
CA TYR A 291 1.25 14.89 -1.05
C TYR A 291 2.45 14.70 -0.12
N PHE A 292 2.63 13.48 0.35
CA PHE A 292 3.70 13.10 1.25
C PHE A 292 4.69 12.18 0.54
N SER A 293 5.98 12.43 0.73
CA SER A 293 7.07 11.60 0.23
C SER A 293 8.08 11.33 1.33
N GLY A 294 8.71 10.17 1.30
CA GLY A 294 9.97 10.00 2.03
C GLY A 294 11.12 10.48 1.15
N LYS A 295 12.09 11.16 1.73
CA LYS A 295 13.27 11.69 1.04
C LYS A 295 14.09 10.63 0.32
N PHE A 296 14.05 9.39 0.84
CA PHE A 296 14.74 8.23 0.30
C PHE A 296 13.82 7.30 -0.49
N ASP A 297 12.67 7.80 -0.94
CA ASP A 297 11.78 7.02 -1.79
C ASP A 297 12.34 6.93 -3.21
N TYR A 298 12.91 5.77 -3.54
CA TYR A 298 13.34 5.41 -4.88
C TYR A 298 12.43 4.38 -5.56
N TYR A 299 11.33 3.97 -4.92
CA TYR A 299 10.23 3.34 -5.64
C TYR A 299 9.50 4.37 -6.51
N ASN A 300 9.17 5.52 -5.92
CA ASN A 300 8.53 6.63 -6.61
C ASN A 300 9.28 7.92 -6.27
N PRO A 301 10.38 8.23 -6.98
CA PRO A 301 11.28 9.30 -6.62
C PRO A 301 10.58 10.64 -6.42
N GLU A 302 10.88 11.30 -5.30
CA GLU A 302 10.28 12.55 -4.86
C GLU A 302 10.34 13.65 -5.95
N GLU A 303 11.40 13.68 -6.75
CA GLU A 303 11.54 14.65 -7.85
C GLU A 303 10.40 14.58 -8.87
N ILE A 304 9.83 13.38 -9.10
CA ILE A 304 8.71 13.20 -10.04
C ILE A 304 7.42 13.70 -9.40
N LEU A 305 7.24 13.42 -8.10
CA LEU A 305 6.10 13.93 -7.34
C LEU A 305 6.14 15.45 -7.26
N LEU A 306 7.30 16.06 -7.01
CA LEU A 306 7.47 17.51 -7.00
C LEU A 306 7.12 18.15 -8.34
N LYS A 307 7.51 17.53 -9.47
CA LYS A 307 7.13 18.01 -10.80
C LYS A 307 5.62 17.95 -11.01
N TYR A 308 4.99 16.86 -10.61
CA TYR A 308 3.54 16.74 -10.67
C TYR A 308 2.86 17.77 -9.78
N PHE A 309 3.30 17.90 -8.53
CA PHE A 309 2.77 18.87 -7.58
C PHE A 309 2.88 20.31 -8.11
N ALA A 310 4.01 20.66 -8.71
CA ALA A 310 4.20 21.99 -9.31
C ALA A 310 3.21 22.26 -10.46
N GLY A 311 2.98 21.27 -11.32
CA GLY A 311 2.09 21.37 -12.47
C GLY A 311 0.60 21.10 -12.19
N LEU A 312 0.26 20.63 -11.00
CA LEU A 312 -1.12 20.32 -10.63
C LEU A 312 -1.95 21.60 -10.51
N ASP A 313 -3.04 21.70 -11.25
CA ASP A 313 -4.02 22.78 -11.11
C ASP A 313 -4.90 22.53 -9.88
N ALA A 314 -4.52 23.17 -8.76
CA ALA A 314 -5.22 23.03 -7.49
C ALA A 314 -5.03 24.30 -6.64
N LYS A 315 -6.14 24.78 -6.05
CA LYS A 315 -6.13 25.96 -5.16
C LYS A 315 -5.59 25.65 -3.78
N ASP A 316 -5.83 24.45 -3.29
CA ASP A 316 -5.46 23.99 -1.95
C ASP A 316 -4.67 22.69 -2.08
N LYS A 317 -3.34 22.82 -2.13
CA LYS A 317 -2.42 21.69 -2.21
C LYS A 317 -1.22 21.92 -1.30
N THR A 318 -0.79 20.85 -0.62
CA THR A 318 0.36 20.84 0.27
C THR A 318 1.28 19.69 -0.06
N PHE A 319 2.59 19.93 -0.05
CA PHE A 319 3.61 18.90 -0.18
C PHE A 319 4.48 18.90 1.08
N GLU A 320 4.78 17.72 1.60
CA GLU A 320 5.71 17.52 2.71
C GLU A 320 6.63 16.33 2.43
N SER A 321 7.92 16.51 2.74
CA SER A 321 8.95 15.46 2.69
C SER A 321 9.28 14.99 4.10
N PHE A 322 9.41 13.68 4.29
CA PHE A 322 9.86 13.05 5.52
C PHE A 322 11.34 12.72 5.38
N ASP A 323 12.19 13.48 6.04
CA ASP A 323 13.66 13.40 5.92
C ASP A 323 14.27 12.06 6.38
N CYS A 324 13.56 11.30 7.21
CA CYS A 324 14.02 10.02 7.75
C CYS A 324 13.55 8.79 6.93
N CYS A 325 12.65 8.97 5.98
CA CYS A 325 11.84 7.89 5.46
C CYS A 325 12.12 7.57 3.99
N ALA A 326 11.86 6.31 3.60
CA ALA A 326 11.81 5.87 2.21
C ALA A 326 10.36 5.82 1.70
N HIS A 327 9.92 4.67 1.18
CA HIS A 327 8.64 4.55 0.45
C HIS A 327 7.38 4.62 1.33
N ALA A 328 7.51 4.39 2.65
CA ALA A 328 6.36 4.27 3.54
C ALA A 328 6.45 5.18 4.78
N PRO A 329 6.48 6.51 4.66
CA PRO A 329 6.60 7.42 5.82
C PRO A 329 5.50 7.21 6.85
N HIS A 330 4.30 6.80 6.47
CA HIS A 330 3.20 6.45 7.38
C HIS A 330 3.48 5.17 8.22
N PHE A 331 4.43 4.33 7.79
CA PHE A 331 4.90 3.16 8.53
C PHE A 331 6.21 3.45 9.30
N GLU A 332 7.08 4.30 8.74
CA GLU A 332 8.37 4.61 9.33
C GLU A 332 8.26 5.65 10.46
N SER A 333 7.36 6.61 10.32
CA SER A 333 7.11 7.68 11.30
C SER A 333 5.61 7.81 11.63
N PRO A 334 4.95 6.75 12.17
CA PRO A 334 3.49 6.73 12.31
C PRO A 334 2.95 7.83 13.23
N ARG A 335 3.69 8.22 14.28
CA ARG A 335 3.27 9.31 15.18
C ARG A 335 3.35 10.68 14.51
N GLU A 336 4.42 10.95 13.78
CA GLU A 336 4.58 12.20 13.04
C GLU A 336 3.54 12.28 11.93
N PHE A 337 3.35 11.19 11.19
CA PHE A 337 2.33 11.10 10.15
C PHE A 337 0.92 11.35 10.73
N ALA A 338 0.58 10.76 11.88
CA ALA A 338 -0.70 10.99 12.54
C ALA A 338 -0.88 12.46 12.98
N ALA A 339 0.18 13.12 13.45
CA ALA A 339 0.13 14.55 13.76
C ALA A 339 -0.21 15.40 12.54
N ARG A 340 0.37 15.09 11.34
CA ARG A 340 0.01 15.75 10.09
C ARG A 340 -1.45 15.49 9.71
N MET A 341 -1.91 14.26 9.82
CA MET A 341 -3.30 13.89 9.54
C MET A 341 -4.30 14.62 10.44
N LYS A 342 -3.94 14.85 11.71
CA LYS A 342 -4.75 15.65 12.65
C LYS A 342 -4.85 17.11 12.23
N LEU A 343 -3.76 17.72 11.73
CA LEU A 343 -3.78 19.07 11.18
C LEU A 343 -4.65 19.17 9.92
N ILE A 344 -4.55 18.19 9.02
CA ILE A 344 -5.40 18.09 7.83
C ILE A 344 -6.87 18.05 8.25
N LYS A 345 -7.23 17.17 9.20
CA LYS A 345 -8.58 17.10 9.74
C LYS A 345 -9.04 18.47 10.27
N SER A 346 -8.23 19.12 11.06
CA SER A 346 -8.58 20.41 11.69
C SER A 346 -8.83 21.53 10.68
N SER A 347 -8.16 21.50 9.53
CA SER A 347 -8.30 22.52 8.47
C SER A 347 -9.44 22.22 7.47
N THR A 348 -9.84 20.95 7.31
CA THR A 348 -10.72 20.53 6.22
C THR A 348 -12.08 19.94 6.68
N TYR A 349 -12.20 19.49 7.93
CA TYR A 349 -13.45 18.96 8.47
C TYR A 349 -14.38 20.10 8.89
N LYS A 350 -15.43 20.33 8.07
CA LYS A 350 -16.44 21.38 8.31
C LYS A 350 -17.84 20.79 8.27
#